data_722f3fbb767c4bae4875db1835ef9321
#
_entry.id   722f3fbb767c4bae4875db1835ef9321
#
_cell.length_a   1.000
_cell.length_b   1.000
_cell.length_c   1.000
_cell.angle_alpha   90.00
_cell.angle_beta   90.00
_cell.angle_gamma   90.00
#
_symmetry.space_group_name_H-M   'P 1'
#
loop_
_entity.id
_entity.type
_entity.pdbx_description
1 polymer ?
#
loop_
_entity_poly.entity_id
_entity_poly.type
_entity_poly.pdbx_seq_one_letter_code
_entity_poly.pdbx_strand_id
1 'polypeptide(L)'
;MENYQLKLLQKKKLNLQKNNLTYTGFTFLHMHWRETLPDWYIKKYGYQPCVNIGTAGHVDHGKTTLIQALSGSWTSVHSQELKRGITIRVGYSDAAFYKCKKCEEPLGYSTTPKCNNCGKESELSRVVSFVDSPGHESLMANMLSGSALMDGAMLLVAANEKVPKPQTKEHLLALQTLGIQQIVVVQNKVDLLSYEEVLANYQDITKFVKGSYAAKAPVIPISAQSGLNIDALIGAIESTIKTPERNEKADTVMHVLRSFDVNKPGIKLKDMKGGVIGGSLTQGVFNVGDEIEIKPGIMNEKAKTYEPLLTEITSLGTAAGI
;
A
#
# COMPACT_ATOMS: atom_id res chain seq x y z
N MET A 1 5.93 11.90 21.37
CA MET A 1 4.98 11.07 20.59
C MET A 1 4.97 9.60 21.01
N GLU A 2 6.13 8.96 21.23
CA GLU A 2 6.23 7.53 21.61
C GLU A 2 5.35 7.12 22.82
N ASN A 3 5.45 7.84 23.92
CA ASN A 3 4.66 7.54 25.13
C ASN A 3 3.15 7.72 24.96
N TYR A 4 2.71 8.55 24.04
CA TYR A 4 1.30 8.81 23.79
C TYR A 4 0.61 7.65 23.06
N GLN A 5 1.29 7.12 22.02
CA GLN A 5 0.77 6.00 21.22
C GLN A 5 0.59 4.72 22.06
N LEU A 6 1.57 4.42 22.91
CA LEU A 6 1.51 3.27 23.82
C LEU A 6 0.45 3.44 24.91
N LYS A 7 0.30 4.65 25.49
CA LYS A 7 -0.78 4.95 26.45
C LYS A 7 -2.16 4.86 25.81
N LEU A 8 -2.30 5.32 24.56
CA LEU A 8 -3.56 5.23 23.82
C LEU A 8 -3.91 3.76 23.52
N LEU A 9 -2.93 2.95 23.16
CA LEU A 9 -3.07 1.50 22.97
C LEU A 9 -3.57 0.83 24.26
N GLN A 10 -2.94 1.11 25.39
CA GLN A 10 -3.31 0.56 26.67
C GLN A 10 -4.76 0.91 27.05
N LYS A 11 -5.16 2.18 26.86
CA LYS A 11 -6.53 2.65 27.12
C LYS A 11 -7.56 1.97 26.22
N LYS A 12 -7.26 1.81 24.93
CA LYS A 12 -8.12 1.11 23.97
C LYS A 12 -8.23 -0.39 24.29
N LYS A 13 -7.12 -1.05 24.65
CA LYS A 13 -7.09 -2.47 25.02
C LYS A 13 -7.91 -2.75 26.27
N LEU A 14 -7.82 -1.89 27.30
CA LEU A 14 -8.64 -1.96 28.53
C LEU A 14 -10.14 -1.79 28.25
N ASN A 15 -10.51 -0.91 27.32
CA ASN A 15 -11.91 -0.71 26.94
C ASN A 15 -12.49 -1.92 26.18
N LEU A 16 -11.70 -2.57 25.33
CA LEU A 16 -12.09 -3.80 24.64
C LEU A 16 -12.31 -4.96 25.62
N GLN A 17 -11.46 -5.10 26.64
CA GLN A 17 -11.60 -6.13 27.67
C GLN A 17 -12.82 -5.89 28.59
N LYS A 18 -13.14 -4.62 28.93
CA LYS A 18 -14.27 -4.27 29.79
C LYS A 18 -15.64 -4.47 29.14
N ASN A 19 -15.72 -4.35 27.82
CA ASN A 19 -17.01 -4.37 27.11
C ASN A 19 -17.43 -5.76 26.63
N ASN A 20 -16.70 -6.84 26.94
CA ASN A 20 -16.99 -8.22 26.51
C ASN A 20 -17.40 -8.30 25.02
N LEU A 21 -16.84 -7.43 24.20
CA LEU A 21 -17.05 -7.44 22.76
C LEU A 21 -16.34 -8.69 22.21
N THR A 22 -17.07 -9.79 22.23
CA THR A 22 -16.78 -10.93 21.37
C THR A 22 -16.59 -10.39 19.96
N TYR A 23 -15.50 -10.80 19.33
CA TYR A 23 -15.14 -10.49 17.95
C TYR A 23 -16.25 -10.93 16.98
N THR A 24 -17.33 -10.18 16.94
CA THR A 24 -18.24 -10.19 15.81
C THR A 24 -17.51 -9.41 14.74
N GLY A 25 -17.08 -10.10 13.69
CA GLY A 25 -16.28 -9.55 12.61
C GLY A 25 -16.79 -8.16 12.24
N PHE A 26 -15.90 -7.19 12.26
CA PHE A 26 -16.18 -5.86 11.73
C PHE A 26 -16.56 -6.05 10.27
N THR A 27 -17.85 -6.00 9.99
CA THR A 27 -18.35 -5.88 8.63
C THR A 27 -18.00 -4.44 8.22
N PHE A 28 -16.83 -4.27 7.63
CA PHE A 28 -16.48 -3.03 6.99
C PHE A 28 -17.47 -2.85 5.84
N LEU A 29 -18.48 -2.02 6.03
CA LEU A 29 -19.30 -1.47 4.96
C LEU A 29 -18.37 -0.54 4.15
N HIS A 30 -17.63 -1.14 3.21
CA HIS A 30 -16.85 -0.38 2.27
C HIS A 30 -17.80 0.29 1.30
N MET A 31 -18.15 1.54 1.58
CA MET A 31 -18.67 2.41 0.54
C MET A 31 -17.62 2.51 -0.56
N HIS A 32 -18.07 2.37 -1.79
CA HIS A 32 -17.20 2.55 -2.95
C HIS A 32 -16.67 4.00 -2.89
N TRP A 33 -15.45 4.20 -2.37
CA TRP A 33 -14.89 5.52 -2.11
C TRP A 33 -14.94 6.45 -3.33
N ARG A 34 -14.96 5.88 -4.55
CA ARG A 34 -15.08 6.63 -5.81
C ARG A 34 -16.39 7.39 -5.95
N GLU A 35 -17.47 6.91 -5.33
CA GLU A 35 -18.80 7.56 -5.34
C GLU A 35 -18.88 8.75 -4.38
N THR A 36 -17.93 8.84 -3.44
CA THR A 36 -17.89 9.89 -2.40
C THR A 36 -16.78 10.90 -2.59
N LEU A 37 -16.10 10.89 -3.75
CA LEU A 37 -15.02 11.84 -4.02
C LEU A 37 -15.57 13.26 -4.20
N PRO A 38 -14.99 14.25 -3.51
CA PRO A 38 -15.34 15.64 -3.71
C PRO A 38 -14.77 16.17 -5.03
N ASP A 39 -15.45 17.16 -5.63
CA ASP A 39 -15.10 17.76 -6.92
C ASP A 39 -13.64 18.24 -7.00
N TRP A 40 -13.10 18.81 -5.89
CA TRP A 40 -11.72 19.28 -5.85
C TRP A 40 -10.72 18.15 -6.05
N TYR A 41 -11.05 16.93 -5.54
CA TYR A 41 -10.19 15.77 -5.70
C TYR A 41 -10.24 15.24 -7.14
N ILE A 42 -11.47 15.10 -7.68
CA ILE A 42 -11.70 14.66 -9.06
C ILE A 42 -11.00 15.60 -10.05
N LYS A 43 -11.10 16.91 -9.83
CA LYS A 43 -10.44 17.91 -10.68
C LYS A 43 -8.92 17.79 -10.68
N LYS A 44 -8.32 17.40 -9.55
CA LYS A 44 -6.86 17.33 -9.37
C LYS A 44 -6.26 15.97 -9.73
N TYR A 45 -6.94 14.88 -9.38
CA TYR A 45 -6.40 13.53 -9.48
C TYR A 45 -7.29 12.56 -10.30
N GLY A 46 -8.43 13.04 -10.79
CA GLY A 46 -9.44 12.16 -11.38
C GLY A 46 -9.98 11.16 -10.35
N TYR A 47 -10.21 9.94 -10.79
CA TYR A 47 -10.63 8.82 -9.94
C TYR A 47 -9.44 7.94 -9.51
N GLN A 48 -8.24 8.49 -9.46
CA GLN A 48 -7.00 7.79 -9.15
C GLN A 48 -6.52 8.07 -7.71
N PRO A 49 -5.86 7.11 -7.05
CA PRO A 49 -5.05 7.38 -5.88
C PRO A 49 -3.93 8.38 -6.19
N CYS A 50 -3.61 9.23 -5.23
CA CYS A 50 -2.57 10.25 -5.40
C CYS A 50 -1.20 9.82 -4.86
N VAL A 51 -1.12 8.66 -4.17
CA VAL A 51 0.12 8.13 -3.58
C VAL A 51 0.08 6.61 -3.53
N ASN A 52 1.21 5.97 -3.80
CA ASN A 52 1.38 4.52 -3.73
C ASN A 52 2.20 4.16 -2.48
N ILE A 53 1.64 3.32 -1.61
CA ILE A 53 2.28 2.89 -0.36
C ILE A 53 2.47 1.38 -0.38
N GLY A 54 3.72 0.93 -0.33
CA GLY A 54 4.03 -0.49 -0.30
C GLY A 54 4.02 -1.08 1.10
N THR A 55 3.79 -2.39 1.17
CA THR A 55 4.04 -3.17 2.38
C THR A 55 5.34 -3.95 2.26
N ALA A 56 6.12 -3.98 3.32
CA ALA A 56 7.36 -4.72 3.43
C ALA A 56 7.40 -5.46 4.78
N GLY A 57 8.15 -6.54 4.87
CA GLY A 57 8.29 -7.32 6.10
C GLY A 57 8.19 -8.82 5.88
N HIS A 58 8.50 -9.59 6.92
CA HIS A 58 8.55 -11.05 6.89
C HIS A 58 7.19 -11.68 6.51
N VAL A 59 7.22 -12.95 6.12
CA VAL A 59 6.00 -13.78 5.96
C VAL A 59 5.23 -13.77 7.28
N ASP A 60 3.91 -13.84 7.22
CA ASP A 60 3.00 -13.87 8.38
C ASP A 60 3.04 -12.64 9.32
N HIS A 61 3.77 -11.58 8.99
CA HIS A 61 3.69 -10.32 9.74
C HIS A 61 2.36 -9.55 9.53
N GLY A 62 1.48 -10.05 8.65
CA GLY A 62 0.11 -9.53 8.46
C GLY A 62 0.01 -8.38 7.45
N LYS A 63 0.85 -8.36 6.41
CA LYS A 63 0.83 -7.34 5.34
C LYS A 63 -0.54 -7.27 4.64
N THR A 64 -0.99 -8.40 4.09
CA THR A 64 -2.29 -8.52 3.40
C THR A 64 -3.46 -8.24 4.33
N THR A 65 -3.39 -8.71 5.60
CA THR A 65 -4.42 -8.44 6.61
C THR A 65 -4.51 -6.94 6.93
N LEU A 66 -3.37 -6.25 6.99
CA LEU A 66 -3.37 -4.80 7.19
C LEU A 66 -3.99 -4.05 6.01
N ILE A 67 -3.65 -4.43 4.78
CA ILE A 67 -4.26 -3.84 3.60
C ILE A 67 -5.77 -4.07 3.61
N GLN A 68 -6.23 -5.27 3.94
CA GLN A 68 -7.66 -5.54 4.10
C GLN A 68 -8.30 -4.66 5.17
N ALA A 69 -7.65 -4.45 6.32
CA ALA A 69 -8.16 -3.57 7.37
C ALA A 69 -8.26 -2.11 6.94
N LEU A 70 -7.36 -1.64 6.04
CA LEU A 70 -7.34 -0.28 5.53
C LEU A 70 -8.25 -0.06 4.32
N SER A 71 -8.33 -1.03 3.40
CA SER A 71 -9.03 -0.89 2.12
C SER A 71 -10.32 -1.69 2.03
N GLY A 72 -10.49 -2.70 2.90
CA GLY A 72 -11.58 -3.65 2.88
C GLY A 72 -11.50 -4.73 1.83
N SER A 73 -10.52 -4.67 0.99
CA SER A 73 -10.34 -5.63 -0.09
C SER A 73 -9.22 -6.60 0.24
N TRP A 74 -9.46 -7.88 0.00
CA TRP A 74 -8.43 -8.91 0.10
C TRP A 74 -7.62 -8.99 -1.19
N THR A 75 -6.31 -8.77 -1.12
CA THR A 75 -5.43 -8.68 -2.30
C THR A 75 -4.97 -10.04 -2.81
N SER A 76 -4.89 -11.06 -1.96
CA SER A 76 -4.47 -12.43 -2.33
C SER A 76 -5.66 -13.24 -2.85
N VAL A 77 -5.96 -13.10 -4.13
CA VAL A 77 -7.12 -13.75 -4.78
C VAL A 77 -6.76 -14.98 -5.62
N HIS A 78 -5.47 -15.21 -5.87
CA HIS A 78 -5.02 -16.33 -6.68
C HIS A 78 -5.21 -17.68 -5.97
N SER A 79 -5.67 -18.70 -6.71
CA SER A 79 -5.91 -20.04 -6.17
C SER A 79 -4.68 -20.67 -5.47
N GLN A 80 -3.48 -20.37 -5.95
CA GLN A 80 -2.24 -20.83 -5.31
C GLN A 80 -1.92 -20.05 -4.02
N GLU A 81 -2.23 -18.77 -3.95
CA GLU A 81 -2.10 -17.93 -2.75
C GLU A 81 -3.06 -18.41 -1.66
N LEU A 82 -4.32 -18.65 -2.03
CA LEU A 82 -5.34 -19.16 -1.11
C LEU A 82 -4.98 -20.56 -0.57
N LYS A 83 -4.41 -21.44 -1.42
CA LYS A 83 -3.98 -22.79 -0.99
C LYS A 83 -2.77 -22.78 -0.06
N ARG A 84 -1.84 -21.84 -0.27
CA ARG A 84 -0.57 -21.77 0.49
C ARG A 84 -0.61 -20.77 1.64
N GLY A 85 -1.63 -19.91 1.71
CA GLY A 85 -1.75 -18.85 2.71
C GLY A 85 -0.68 -17.75 2.61
N ILE A 86 -0.02 -17.61 1.45
CA ILE A 86 1.04 -16.62 1.24
C ILE A 86 0.77 -15.79 -0.02
N THR A 87 1.14 -14.52 0.00
CA THR A 87 1.11 -13.64 -1.17
C THR A 87 2.26 -14.02 -2.12
N ILE A 88 1.94 -14.33 -3.37
CA ILE A 88 2.91 -14.72 -4.41
C ILE A 88 3.10 -13.58 -5.40
N ARG A 89 2.02 -12.93 -5.82
CA ARG A 89 2.03 -11.82 -6.76
C ARG A 89 1.83 -10.51 -6.02
N VAL A 90 2.35 -9.43 -6.59
CA VAL A 90 2.07 -8.09 -6.08
C VAL A 90 0.58 -7.81 -6.24
N GLY A 91 -0.10 -7.56 -5.13
CA GLY A 91 -1.51 -7.17 -5.08
C GLY A 91 -1.65 -5.65 -5.00
N TYR A 92 -2.81 -5.13 -5.44
CA TYR A 92 -3.13 -3.71 -5.36
C TYR A 92 -4.50 -3.53 -4.75
N SER A 93 -4.63 -2.53 -3.89
CA SER A 93 -5.91 -2.14 -3.32
C SER A 93 -5.89 -0.68 -2.91
N ASP A 94 -7.00 0.03 -3.13
CA ASP A 94 -7.10 1.45 -2.88
C ASP A 94 -7.95 1.72 -1.63
N ALA A 95 -7.61 2.79 -0.91
CA ALA A 95 -8.42 3.27 0.22
C ALA A 95 -8.45 4.80 0.27
N ALA A 96 -9.60 5.34 0.66
CA ALA A 96 -9.75 6.75 0.97
C ALA A 96 -9.49 6.99 2.46
N PHE A 97 -8.72 8.01 2.79
CA PHE A 97 -8.48 8.45 4.15
C PHE A 97 -9.27 9.71 4.44
N TYR A 98 -9.93 9.72 5.58
CA TYR A 98 -10.76 10.83 6.04
C TYR A 98 -10.25 11.38 7.37
N LYS A 99 -10.43 12.69 7.56
CA LYS A 99 -10.06 13.39 8.80
C LYS A 99 -11.25 14.13 9.38
N CYS A 100 -11.57 13.84 10.62
CA CYS A 100 -12.58 14.57 11.39
C CYS A 100 -11.99 15.85 11.99
N LYS A 101 -12.59 17.01 11.72
CA LYS A 101 -12.16 18.28 12.29
C LYS A 101 -12.46 18.46 13.78
N LYS A 102 -13.32 17.62 14.36
CA LYS A 102 -13.80 17.75 15.74
C LYS A 102 -13.05 16.85 16.72
N CYS A 103 -12.34 15.86 16.22
CA CYS A 103 -11.56 14.95 17.05
C CYS A 103 -10.09 15.31 17.03
N GLU A 104 -9.46 15.19 18.20
CA GLU A 104 -8.00 15.36 18.33
C GLU A 104 -7.26 14.22 17.60
N GLU A 105 -6.10 14.54 17.07
CA GLU A 105 -5.24 13.53 16.46
C GLU A 105 -4.72 12.56 17.53
N PRO A 106 -4.60 11.26 17.20
CA PRO A 106 -4.92 10.60 15.93
C PRO A 106 -6.36 10.09 15.81
N LEU A 107 -7.20 10.27 16.81
CA LEU A 107 -8.56 9.70 16.89
C LEU A 107 -9.52 10.16 15.77
N GLY A 108 -9.16 11.23 15.07
CA GLY A 108 -9.97 11.79 13.99
C GLY A 108 -9.78 11.11 12.64
N TYR A 109 -8.83 10.18 12.49
CA TYR A 109 -8.58 9.53 11.20
C TYR A 109 -9.41 8.25 11.01
N SER A 110 -9.89 8.02 9.80
CA SER A 110 -10.70 6.85 9.44
C SER A 110 -10.57 6.51 7.96
N THR A 111 -11.02 5.32 7.58
CA THR A 111 -11.18 4.88 6.18
C THR A 111 -12.61 5.06 5.67
N THR A 112 -13.48 5.66 6.48
CA THR A 112 -14.88 5.91 6.14
C THR A 112 -15.20 7.40 6.29
N PRO A 113 -16.15 7.94 5.51
CA PRO A 113 -16.55 9.35 5.61
C PRO A 113 -17.19 9.70 6.96
N LYS A 114 -17.53 8.71 7.76
CA LYS A 114 -18.07 8.91 9.12
C LYS A 114 -17.00 8.61 10.16
N CYS A 115 -16.76 9.56 11.06
CA CYS A 115 -15.75 9.42 12.11
C CYS A 115 -16.13 8.30 13.09
N ASN A 116 -15.23 7.34 13.29
CA ASN A 116 -15.44 6.20 14.20
C ASN A 116 -15.48 6.61 15.66
N ASN A 117 -14.90 7.78 16.02
CA ASN A 117 -14.84 8.25 17.42
C ASN A 117 -16.06 9.07 17.84
N CYS A 118 -16.52 10.02 17.00
CA CYS A 118 -17.62 10.93 17.36
C CYS A 118 -18.87 10.78 16.49
N GLY A 119 -18.87 9.89 15.50
CA GLY A 119 -19.99 9.62 14.61
C GLY A 119 -20.33 10.75 13.61
N LYS A 120 -19.55 11.84 13.56
CA LYS A 120 -19.78 12.97 12.67
C LYS A 120 -19.10 12.74 11.32
N GLU A 121 -19.54 13.49 10.30
CA GLU A 121 -18.90 13.48 8.99
C GLU A 121 -17.46 13.96 9.06
N SER A 122 -16.60 13.30 8.31
CA SER A 122 -15.18 13.59 8.14
C SER A 122 -14.90 14.01 6.71
N GLU A 123 -13.91 14.85 6.53
CA GLU A 123 -13.49 15.29 5.20
C GLU A 123 -12.49 14.32 4.60
N LEU A 124 -12.56 14.13 3.28
CA LEU A 124 -11.55 13.36 2.56
C LEU A 124 -10.19 14.05 2.72
N SER A 125 -9.19 13.32 3.20
CA SER A 125 -7.80 13.76 3.24
C SER A 125 -7.14 13.45 1.89
N ARG A 126 -7.11 12.18 1.50
CA ARG A 126 -6.61 11.72 0.20
C ARG A 126 -7.00 10.27 -0.06
N VAL A 127 -6.74 9.81 -1.29
CA VAL A 127 -6.86 8.39 -1.65
C VAL A 127 -5.47 7.81 -1.86
N VAL A 128 -5.26 6.63 -1.31
CA VAL A 128 -3.99 5.91 -1.28
C VAL A 128 -4.15 4.59 -2.03
N SER A 129 -3.18 4.21 -2.85
CA SER A 129 -3.06 2.87 -3.40
C SER A 129 -2.04 2.08 -2.57
N PHE A 130 -2.44 0.90 -2.11
CA PHE A 130 -1.56 -0.04 -1.42
C PHE A 130 -0.99 -1.06 -2.39
N VAL A 131 0.30 -1.29 -2.27
CA VAL A 131 1.04 -2.32 -3.00
C VAL A 131 1.38 -3.43 -2.02
N ASP A 132 0.65 -4.55 -2.14
CA ASP A 132 0.86 -5.72 -1.28
C ASP A 132 2.01 -6.57 -1.82
N SER A 133 3.14 -6.52 -1.13
CA SER A 133 4.35 -7.23 -1.53
C SER A 133 4.45 -8.61 -0.88
N PRO A 134 4.90 -9.65 -1.64
CA PRO A 134 5.20 -10.94 -1.07
C PRO A 134 6.30 -10.83 -0.01
N GLY A 135 6.19 -11.65 1.04
CA GLY A 135 7.15 -11.66 2.15
C GLY A 135 8.22 -12.74 2.08
N HIS A 136 8.10 -13.67 1.12
CA HIS A 136 8.97 -14.83 1.03
C HIS A 136 10.25 -14.51 0.23
N GLU A 137 11.40 -15.01 0.69
CA GLU A 137 12.72 -14.79 0.07
C GLU A 137 12.75 -15.13 -1.42
N SER A 138 12.18 -16.25 -1.84
CA SER A 138 12.13 -16.67 -3.25
C SER A 138 11.33 -15.72 -4.15
N LEU A 139 10.58 -14.78 -3.59
CA LEU A 139 9.72 -13.82 -4.29
C LEU A 139 10.28 -12.38 -4.22
N MET A 140 11.53 -12.21 -3.79
CA MET A 140 12.18 -10.90 -3.67
C MET A 140 12.16 -10.10 -4.98
N ALA A 141 12.31 -10.78 -6.13
CA ALA A 141 12.23 -10.12 -7.44
C ALA A 141 10.85 -9.49 -7.70
N ASN A 142 9.77 -10.17 -7.26
CA ASN A 142 8.42 -9.61 -7.37
C ASN A 142 8.22 -8.41 -6.44
N MET A 143 8.80 -8.47 -5.24
CA MET A 143 8.80 -7.36 -4.29
C MET A 143 9.55 -6.15 -4.87
N LEU A 144 10.75 -6.35 -5.44
CA LEU A 144 11.53 -5.29 -6.06
C LEU A 144 10.81 -4.66 -7.26
N SER A 145 10.17 -5.48 -8.10
CA SER A 145 9.36 -4.98 -9.21
C SER A 145 8.19 -4.10 -8.72
N GLY A 146 7.46 -4.55 -7.69
CA GLY A 146 6.36 -3.77 -7.11
C GLY A 146 6.83 -2.49 -6.41
N SER A 147 8.00 -2.53 -5.77
CA SER A 147 8.51 -1.39 -5.01
C SER A 147 9.00 -0.23 -5.88
N ALA A 148 9.28 -0.47 -7.16
CA ALA A 148 9.59 0.61 -8.11
C ALA A 148 8.46 1.63 -8.30
N LEU A 149 7.24 1.30 -7.86
CA LEU A 149 6.08 2.21 -7.90
C LEU A 149 5.77 2.88 -6.56
N MET A 150 6.45 2.52 -5.49
CA MET A 150 6.12 3.00 -4.15
C MET A 150 6.68 4.40 -3.93
N ASP A 151 5.82 5.32 -3.52
CA ASP A 151 6.20 6.66 -3.04
C ASP A 151 6.62 6.61 -1.56
N GLY A 152 6.15 5.61 -0.82
CA GLY A 152 6.49 5.33 0.57
C GLY A 152 6.19 3.89 0.93
N ALA A 153 6.59 3.45 2.13
CA ALA A 153 6.41 2.08 2.56
C ALA A 153 6.00 1.93 4.02
N MET A 154 5.25 0.88 4.31
CA MET A 154 5.00 0.37 5.65
C MET A 154 5.85 -0.87 5.89
N LEU A 155 6.75 -0.82 6.88
CA LEU A 155 7.55 -1.96 7.31
C LEU A 155 6.85 -2.66 8.48
N LEU A 156 6.30 -3.84 8.23
CA LEU A 156 5.57 -4.60 9.24
C LEU A 156 6.48 -5.54 10.03
N VAL A 157 6.30 -5.51 11.34
CA VAL A 157 6.97 -6.42 12.29
C VAL A 157 5.91 -7.00 13.21
N ALA A 158 5.83 -8.32 13.32
CA ALA A 158 4.92 -8.98 14.24
C ALA A 158 5.45 -8.89 15.67
N ALA A 159 4.62 -8.45 16.61
CA ALA A 159 5.00 -8.26 18.00
C ALA A 159 5.36 -9.55 18.73
N ASN A 160 4.77 -10.67 18.32
CA ASN A 160 4.97 -11.99 18.91
C ASN A 160 6.22 -12.73 18.39
N GLU A 161 7.09 -12.03 17.65
CA GLU A 161 8.29 -12.62 17.07
C GLU A 161 9.57 -11.84 17.43
N LYS A 162 10.73 -12.53 17.39
CA LYS A 162 12.03 -11.88 17.62
C LYS A 162 12.35 -10.88 16.50
N VAL A 163 12.91 -9.74 16.89
CA VAL A 163 13.25 -8.64 15.97
C VAL A 163 14.78 -8.49 15.88
N PRO A 164 15.30 -8.29 14.67
CA PRO A 164 14.64 -8.40 13.37
C PRO A 164 14.67 -9.84 12.82
N LYS A 165 13.66 -10.20 12.02
CA LYS A 165 13.71 -11.40 11.18
C LYS A 165 14.61 -11.17 9.94
N PRO A 166 15.18 -12.24 9.33
CA PRO A 166 16.06 -12.09 8.16
C PRO A 166 15.39 -11.29 7.02
N GLN A 167 14.20 -11.69 6.58
CA GLN A 167 13.48 -11.01 5.49
C GLN A 167 13.07 -9.57 5.85
N THR A 168 12.87 -9.25 7.14
CA THR A 168 12.62 -7.86 7.55
C THR A 168 13.85 -6.97 7.26
N LYS A 169 15.06 -7.50 7.48
CA LYS A 169 16.31 -6.79 7.15
C LYS A 169 16.49 -6.64 5.63
N GLU A 170 16.24 -7.72 4.89
CA GLU A 170 16.36 -7.74 3.43
C GLU A 170 15.40 -6.77 2.77
N HIS A 171 14.13 -6.74 3.22
CA HIS A 171 13.14 -5.80 2.72
C HIS A 171 13.51 -4.35 3.05
N LEU A 172 14.02 -4.09 4.25
CA LEU A 172 14.48 -2.75 4.62
C LEU A 172 15.65 -2.29 3.73
N LEU A 173 16.61 -3.18 3.47
CA LEU A 173 17.73 -2.91 2.56
C LEU A 173 17.25 -2.70 1.12
N ALA A 174 16.28 -3.49 0.63
CA ALA A 174 15.68 -3.32 -0.68
C ALA A 174 15.02 -1.95 -0.83
N LEU A 175 14.23 -1.52 0.15
CA LEU A 175 13.61 -0.18 0.16
C LEU A 175 14.67 0.92 0.14
N GLN A 176 15.78 0.75 0.87
CA GLN A 176 16.91 1.68 0.86
C GLN A 176 17.54 1.78 -0.54
N THR A 177 17.81 0.63 -1.17
CA THR A 177 18.44 0.56 -2.50
C THR A 177 17.57 1.23 -3.57
N LEU A 178 16.25 1.13 -3.42
CA LEU A 178 15.27 1.77 -4.31
C LEU A 178 15.01 3.25 -3.97
N GLY A 179 15.67 3.79 -2.95
CA GLY A 179 15.54 5.20 -2.58
C GLY A 179 14.23 5.55 -1.86
N ILE A 180 13.48 4.58 -1.36
CA ILE A 180 12.24 4.82 -0.60
C ILE A 180 12.59 5.36 0.78
N GLN A 181 12.43 6.67 0.98
CA GLN A 181 12.81 7.34 2.23
C GLN A 181 11.66 7.49 3.23
N GLN A 182 10.42 7.52 2.74
CA GLN A 182 9.23 7.75 3.54
C GLN A 182 8.70 6.42 4.07
N ILE A 183 9.05 6.09 5.32
CA ILE A 183 8.74 4.80 5.94
C ILE A 183 7.96 5.00 7.23
N VAL A 184 6.92 4.18 7.41
CA VAL A 184 6.23 3.99 8.69
C VAL A 184 6.46 2.54 9.13
N VAL A 185 6.94 2.35 10.35
CA VAL A 185 7.12 1.02 10.94
C VAL A 185 5.87 0.63 11.69
N VAL A 186 5.38 -0.57 11.43
CA VAL A 186 4.13 -1.08 11.99
C VAL A 186 4.42 -2.28 12.88
N GLN A 187 4.23 -2.13 14.19
CA GLN A 187 4.24 -3.24 15.14
C GLN A 187 2.85 -3.88 15.15
N ASN A 188 2.70 -4.99 14.44
CA ASN A 188 1.40 -5.67 14.29
C ASN A 188 1.22 -6.82 15.28
N LYS A 189 0.00 -7.34 15.43
CA LYS A 189 -0.39 -8.45 16.28
C LYS A 189 -0.21 -8.18 17.80
N VAL A 190 -0.36 -6.92 18.21
CA VAL A 190 -0.21 -6.55 19.64
C VAL A 190 -1.32 -7.10 20.53
N ASP A 191 -2.40 -7.60 19.93
CA ASP A 191 -3.51 -8.27 20.62
C ASP A 191 -3.13 -9.63 21.20
N LEU A 192 -2.10 -10.28 20.67
CA LEU A 192 -1.63 -11.61 21.10
C LEU A 192 -0.77 -11.58 22.38
N LEU A 193 -0.35 -10.41 22.85
CA LEU A 193 0.65 -10.26 23.89
C LEU A 193 0.15 -9.40 25.06
N SER A 194 0.79 -9.53 26.22
CA SER A 194 0.64 -8.60 27.33
C SER A 194 1.21 -7.21 26.97
N TYR A 195 0.88 -6.21 27.78
CA TYR A 195 1.38 -4.86 27.55
C TYR A 195 2.91 -4.79 27.70
N GLU A 196 3.47 -5.49 28.68
CA GLU A 196 4.91 -5.55 28.95
C GLU A 196 5.68 -6.18 27.81
N GLU A 197 5.17 -7.26 27.23
CA GLU A 197 5.76 -7.92 26.06
C GLU A 197 5.71 -7.03 24.82
N VAL A 198 4.57 -6.34 24.60
CA VAL A 198 4.44 -5.36 23.49
C VAL A 198 5.45 -4.23 23.66
N LEU A 199 5.65 -3.73 24.87
CA LEU A 199 6.61 -2.66 25.16
C LEU A 199 8.05 -3.12 24.93
N ALA A 200 8.41 -4.32 25.38
CA ALA A 200 9.74 -4.89 25.17
C ALA A 200 10.02 -5.06 23.65
N ASN A 201 9.10 -5.65 22.91
CA ASN A 201 9.22 -5.80 21.46
C ASN A 201 9.26 -4.43 20.74
N TYR A 202 8.50 -3.43 21.21
CA TYR A 202 8.57 -2.05 20.68
C TYR A 202 9.97 -1.45 20.82
N GLN A 203 10.62 -1.68 21.97
CA GLN A 203 12.00 -1.22 22.21
C GLN A 203 12.99 -1.92 21.26
N ASP A 204 12.84 -3.23 21.03
CA ASP A 204 13.66 -3.99 20.08
C ASP A 204 13.50 -3.48 18.65
N ILE A 205 12.25 -3.23 18.21
CA ILE A 205 11.96 -2.63 16.90
C ILE A 205 12.62 -1.26 16.80
N THR A 206 12.45 -0.41 17.80
CA THR A 206 13.03 0.95 17.82
C THR A 206 14.56 0.89 17.74
N LYS A 207 15.19 -0.02 18.47
CA LYS A 207 16.65 -0.24 18.42
C LYS A 207 17.10 -0.69 17.03
N PHE A 208 16.39 -1.63 16.41
CA PHE A 208 16.67 -2.09 15.06
C PHE A 208 16.56 -0.96 14.03
N VAL A 209 15.49 -0.19 14.08
CA VAL A 209 15.24 0.91 13.14
C VAL A 209 16.24 2.04 13.30
N LYS A 210 16.60 2.41 14.54
CA LYS A 210 17.63 3.43 14.82
C LYS A 210 19.00 3.10 14.23
N GLY A 211 19.33 1.83 14.06
CA GLY A 211 20.55 1.36 13.40
C GLY A 211 20.50 1.34 11.87
N SER A 212 19.45 1.87 11.25
CA SER A 212 19.23 1.84 9.82
C SER A 212 18.97 3.24 9.22
N TYR A 213 18.85 3.30 7.90
CA TYR A 213 18.47 4.55 7.20
C TYR A 213 17.06 5.06 7.59
N ALA A 214 16.20 4.16 8.07
CA ALA A 214 14.84 4.49 8.55
C ALA A 214 14.82 4.97 10.01
N ALA A 215 15.93 5.45 10.56
CA ALA A 215 16.06 5.82 11.97
C ALA A 215 15.03 6.85 12.49
N LYS A 216 14.45 7.63 11.60
CA LYS A 216 13.42 8.63 11.93
C LYS A 216 11.98 8.13 11.70
N ALA A 217 11.81 6.90 11.22
CA ALA A 217 10.49 6.35 10.96
C ALA A 217 9.69 6.16 12.25
N PRO A 218 8.42 6.61 12.31
CA PRO A 218 7.58 6.36 13.46
C PRO A 218 7.23 4.87 13.57
N VAL A 219 7.19 4.36 14.80
CA VAL A 219 6.78 2.97 15.09
C VAL A 219 5.36 3.01 15.67
N ILE A 220 4.42 2.35 15.00
CA ILE A 220 2.99 2.38 15.38
C ILE A 220 2.54 0.98 15.78
N PRO A 221 2.18 0.76 17.05
CA PRO A 221 1.63 -0.51 17.51
C PRO A 221 0.15 -0.65 17.12
N ILE A 222 -0.19 -1.75 16.44
CA ILE A 222 -1.54 -2.05 15.95
C ILE A 222 -1.93 -3.52 16.11
N SER A 223 -3.22 -3.80 15.98
CA SER A 223 -3.71 -5.10 15.55
C SER A 223 -4.54 -4.93 14.29
N ALA A 224 -4.01 -5.40 13.16
CA ALA A 224 -4.72 -5.36 11.90
C ALA A 224 -5.99 -6.22 11.94
N GLN A 225 -5.96 -7.37 12.61
CA GLN A 225 -7.08 -8.29 12.73
C GLN A 225 -8.26 -7.69 13.52
N SER A 226 -7.99 -6.94 14.59
CA SER A 226 -9.02 -6.34 15.44
C SER A 226 -9.32 -4.88 15.13
N GLY A 227 -8.64 -4.28 14.15
CA GLY A 227 -8.76 -2.87 13.82
C GLY A 227 -8.20 -1.93 14.89
N LEU A 228 -7.45 -2.45 15.88
CA LEU A 228 -6.92 -1.67 16.97
C LEU A 228 -5.85 -0.70 16.50
N ASN A 229 -6.01 0.59 16.85
CA ASN A 229 -5.06 1.67 16.59
C ASN A 229 -4.80 1.99 15.09
N ILE A 230 -5.75 1.61 14.21
CA ILE A 230 -5.68 1.91 12.77
C ILE A 230 -5.77 3.41 12.51
N ASP A 231 -6.54 4.16 13.30
CA ASP A 231 -6.60 5.62 13.27
C ASP A 231 -5.23 6.27 13.46
N ALA A 232 -4.45 5.78 14.45
CA ALA A 232 -3.10 6.26 14.68
C ALA A 232 -2.13 5.91 13.55
N LEU A 233 -2.30 4.72 12.94
CA LEU A 233 -1.52 4.35 11.76
C LEU A 233 -1.83 5.28 10.58
N ILE A 234 -3.11 5.56 10.30
CA ILE A 234 -3.50 6.50 9.23
C ILE A 234 -2.89 7.88 9.50
N GLY A 235 -2.97 8.38 10.74
CA GLY A 235 -2.34 9.66 11.10
C GLY A 235 -0.82 9.67 10.90
N ALA A 236 -0.13 8.57 11.20
CA ALA A 236 1.29 8.44 10.94
C ALA A 236 1.63 8.40 9.44
N ILE A 237 0.82 7.70 8.64
CA ILE A 237 0.94 7.69 7.18
C ILE A 237 0.75 9.10 6.62
N GLU A 238 -0.30 9.81 7.04
CA GLU A 238 -0.59 11.17 6.61
C GLU A 238 0.53 12.18 6.92
N SER A 239 1.16 12.02 8.09
CA SER A 239 2.24 12.91 8.52
C SER A 239 3.59 12.58 7.89
N THR A 240 3.87 11.30 7.63
CA THR A 240 5.18 10.81 7.20
C THR A 240 5.29 10.66 5.69
N ILE A 241 4.30 10.06 5.04
CA ILE A 241 4.33 9.76 3.61
C ILE A 241 3.59 10.87 2.86
N LYS A 242 4.32 11.76 2.21
CA LYS A 242 3.76 12.88 1.45
C LYS A 242 3.34 12.44 0.06
N THR A 243 2.27 13.05 -0.46
CA THR A 243 1.90 12.91 -1.87
C THR A 243 3.01 13.51 -2.74
N PRO A 244 3.57 12.76 -3.70
CA PRO A 244 4.61 13.27 -4.56
C PRO A 244 4.07 14.38 -5.48
N GLU A 245 4.87 15.41 -5.68
CA GLU A 245 4.61 16.42 -6.72
C GLU A 245 5.06 15.86 -8.06
N ARG A 246 4.13 15.69 -8.99
CA ARG A 246 4.40 15.18 -10.35
C ARG A 246 4.38 16.34 -11.33
N ASN A 247 5.39 16.41 -12.19
CA ASN A 247 5.46 17.45 -13.22
C ASN A 247 4.63 17.05 -14.44
N GLU A 248 3.40 17.56 -14.54
CA GLU A 248 2.48 17.31 -15.64
C GLU A 248 2.93 17.91 -16.99
N LYS A 249 3.87 18.87 -16.97
CA LYS A 249 4.39 19.52 -18.18
C LYS A 249 5.66 18.89 -18.73
N ALA A 250 6.21 17.90 -18.04
CA ALA A 250 7.39 17.18 -18.50
C ALA A 250 7.00 16.13 -19.55
N ASP A 251 8.01 15.65 -20.30
CA ASP A 251 7.83 14.50 -21.18
C ASP A 251 7.25 13.33 -20.42
N THR A 252 6.26 12.68 -21.02
CA THR A 252 5.50 11.65 -20.31
C THR A 252 6.31 10.38 -20.12
N VAL A 253 6.42 9.92 -18.88
CA VAL A 253 7.12 8.70 -18.48
C VAL A 253 6.24 7.83 -17.60
N MET A 254 6.08 6.58 -18.02
CA MET A 254 5.35 5.55 -17.28
C MET A 254 6.27 4.34 -17.02
N HIS A 255 6.34 3.91 -15.77
CA HIS A 255 6.94 2.63 -15.44
C HIS A 255 5.96 1.49 -15.65
N VAL A 256 6.24 0.62 -16.62
CA VAL A 256 5.40 -0.55 -16.93
C VAL A 256 5.73 -1.68 -15.97
N LEU A 257 4.72 -2.21 -15.30
CA LEU A 257 4.83 -3.37 -14.40
C LEU A 257 4.27 -4.64 -14.98
N ARG A 258 3.20 -4.51 -15.73
CA ARG A 258 2.45 -5.64 -16.28
C ARG A 258 2.03 -5.36 -17.70
N SER A 259 2.00 -6.43 -18.48
CA SER A 259 1.36 -6.45 -19.80
C SER A 259 0.32 -7.55 -19.83
N PHE A 260 -0.78 -7.29 -20.51
CA PHE A 260 -1.86 -8.25 -20.69
C PHE A 260 -2.12 -8.44 -22.18
N ASP A 261 -2.11 -9.70 -22.60
CA ASP A 261 -2.60 -10.06 -23.92
C ASP A 261 -4.14 -10.10 -23.88
N VAL A 262 -4.75 -9.26 -24.72
CA VAL A 262 -6.21 -9.19 -24.85
C VAL A 262 -6.75 -10.09 -25.97
N ASN A 263 -5.87 -10.79 -26.68
CA ASN A 263 -6.23 -11.64 -27.78
C ASN A 263 -6.65 -13.03 -27.28
N LYS A 264 -7.75 -13.53 -27.83
CA LYS A 264 -8.20 -14.89 -27.51
C LYS A 264 -7.33 -15.92 -28.20
N PRO A 265 -7.07 -17.10 -27.59
CA PRO A 265 -6.37 -18.17 -28.25
C PRO A 265 -7.03 -18.52 -29.60
N GLY A 266 -6.21 -18.65 -30.67
CA GLY A 266 -6.69 -18.98 -32.02
C GLY A 266 -7.15 -17.79 -32.87
N ILE A 267 -7.00 -16.55 -32.40
CA ILE A 267 -7.26 -15.37 -33.23
C ILE A 267 -6.30 -15.32 -34.43
N LYS A 268 -6.76 -14.90 -35.59
CA LYS A 268 -5.92 -14.74 -36.78
C LYS A 268 -5.04 -13.52 -36.63
N LEU A 269 -3.79 -13.56 -37.13
CA LEU A 269 -2.83 -12.47 -37.07
C LEU A 269 -3.39 -11.10 -37.51
N LYS A 270 -4.21 -11.08 -38.55
CA LYS A 270 -4.84 -9.84 -39.05
C LYS A 270 -5.87 -9.23 -38.13
N ASP A 271 -6.41 -10.01 -37.21
CA ASP A 271 -7.46 -9.61 -36.28
C ASP A 271 -6.90 -9.37 -34.85
N MET A 272 -5.57 -9.54 -34.67
CA MET A 272 -4.91 -9.29 -33.38
C MET A 272 -4.98 -7.80 -33.04
N LYS A 273 -5.31 -7.54 -31.80
CA LYS A 273 -5.27 -6.21 -31.19
C LYS A 273 -3.97 -6.03 -30.44
N GLY A 274 -3.56 -4.79 -30.23
CA GLY A 274 -2.44 -4.47 -29.34
C GLY A 274 -2.69 -4.96 -27.91
N GLY A 275 -1.63 -5.04 -27.10
CA GLY A 275 -1.72 -5.44 -25.70
C GLY A 275 -2.18 -4.28 -24.81
N VAL A 276 -2.53 -4.62 -23.57
CA VAL A 276 -2.74 -3.63 -22.50
C VAL A 276 -1.51 -3.62 -21.62
N ILE A 277 -0.97 -2.45 -21.33
CA ILE A 277 0.13 -2.26 -20.37
C ILE A 277 -0.38 -1.53 -19.15
N GLY A 278 0.02 -2.00 -17.98
CA GLY A 278 -0.32 -1.41 -16.69
C GLY A 278 0.91 -1.01 -15.91
N GLY A 279 0.84 0.14 -15.25
CA GLY A 279 1.95 0.66 -14.47
C GLY A 279 1.62 1.98 -13.78
N SER A 280 2.63 2.76 -13.42
CA SER A 280 2.48 4.07 -12.82
C SER A 280 3.09 5.17 -13.67
N LEU A 281 2.31 6.21 -13.91
CA LEU A 281 2.75 7.43 -14.54
C LEU A 281 3.59 8.23 -13.53
N THR A 282 4.86 8.48 -13.85
CA THR A 282 5.78 9.21 -12.94
C THR A 282 5.85 10.70 -13.25
N GLN A 283 5.64 11.08 -14.50
CA GLN A 283 5.58 12.47 -14.95
C GLN A 283 4.81 12.57 -16.28
N GLY A 284 4.40 13.78 -16.63
CA GLY A 284 3.63 14.07 -17.84
C GLY A 284 2.17 13.64 -17.75
N VAL A 285 1.51 13.65 -18.88
CA VAL A 285 0.09 13.26 -19.06
C VAL A 285 -0.01 12.44 -20.32
N PHE A 286 -0.82 11.37 -20.31
CA PHE A 286 -1.19 10.62 -21.50
C PHE A 286 -2.57 11.05 -22.01
N ASN A 287 -2.69 11.12 -23.35
CA ASN A 287 -3.96 11.25 -24.04
C ASN A 287 -4.14 10.10 -25.02
N VAL A 288 -5.37 9.79 -25.35
CA VAL A 288 -5.70 8.88 -26.45
C VAL A 288 -5.22 9.51 -27.75
N GLY A 289 -4.48 8.75 -28.57
CA GLY A 289 -3.85 9.24 -29.78
C GLY A 289 -2.39 9.66 -29.63
N ASP A 290 -1.84 9.65 -28.40
CA ASP A 290 -0.42 9.94 -28.21
C ASP A 290 0.45 8.80 -28.76
N GLU A 291 1.49 9.15 -29.53
CA GLU A 291 2.54 8.21 -29.94
C GLU A 291 3.48 7.97 -28.76
N ILE A 292 3.77 6.71 -28.47
CA ILE A 292 4.62 6.29 -27.37
C ILE A 292 5.74 5.35 -27.82
N GLU A 293 6.86 5.44 -27.12
CA GLU A 293 8.00 4.53 -27.25
C GLU A 293 8.05 3.60 -26.04
N ILE A 294 7.96 2.28 -26.29
CA ILE A 294 8.10 1.26 -25.24
C ILE A 294 9.54 0.77 -25.22
N LYS A 295 10.23 1.01 -24.11
CA LYS A 295 11.63 0.57 -23.87
C LYS A 295 11.67 -0.62 -22.93
N PRO A 296 12.65 -1.51 -23.09
CA PRO A 296 13.76 -1.50 -24.07
C PRO A 296 13.35 -1.84 -25.50
N GLY A 297 12.09 -2.24 -25.76
CA GLY A 297 11.60 -2.63 -27.05
C GLY A 297 11.83 -4.11 -27.38
N ILE A 298 12.02 -4.42 -28.68
CA ILE A 298 12.17 -5.77 -29.19
C ILE A 298 13.66 -6.12 -29.27
N MET A 299 14.05 -7.27 -28.69
CA MET A 299 15.42 -7.75 -28.76
C MET A 299 15.70 -8.34 -30.12
N ASN A 300 16.70 -7.78 -30.82
CA ASN A 300 17.26 -8.37 -32.01
C ASN A 300 18.33 -9.41 -31.60
N GLU A 301 17.99 -10.70 -31.68
CA GLU A 301 18.84 -11.80 -31.22
C GLU A 301 20.19 -11.87 -31.98
N LYS A 302 20.21 -11.47 -33.26
CA LYS A 302 21.42 -11.50 -34.09
C LYS A 302 22.39 -10.37 -33.75
N ALA A 303 21.84 -9.16 -33.54
CA ALA A 303 22.62 -7.96 -33.23
C ALA A 303 22.89 -7.78 -31.75
N LYS A 304 22.20 -8.51 -30.87
CA LYS A 304 22.18 -8.33 -29.40
C LYS A 304 21.85 -6.88 -28.97
N THR A 305 21.02 -6.21 -29.75
CA THR A 305 20.57 -4.84 -29.55
C THR A 305 19.05 -4.82 -29.39
N TYR A 306 18.54 -3.79 -28.71
CA TYR A 306 17.11 -3.57 -28.61
C TYR A 306 16.67 -2.51 -29.63
N GLU A 307 15.55 -2.78 -30.29
CA GLU A 307 14.89 -1.85 -31.19
C GLU A 307 13.66 -1.29 -30.50
N PRO A 308 13.51 0.05 -30.39
CA PRO A 308 12.36 0.66 -29.73
C PRO A 308 11.06 0.20 -30.39
N LEU A 309 10.05 -0.08 -29.56
CA LEU A 309 8.71 -0.37 -30.05
C LEU A 309 7.88 0.92 -30.00
N LEU A 310 7.57 1.46 -31.18
CA LEU A 310 6.71 2.63 -31.34
C LEU A 310 5.26 2.18 -31.54
N THR A 311 4.33 2.81 -30.83
CA THR A 311 2.90 2.54 -30.95
C THR A 311 2.08 3.75 -30.52
N GLU A 312 0.77 3.68 -30.70
CA GLU A 312 -0.19 4.72 -30.33
C GLU A 312 -1.11 4.25 -29.20
N ILE A 313 -1.48 5.17 -28.32
CA ILE A 313 -2.45 4.92 -27.25
C ILE A 313 -3.85 4.93 -27.84
N THR A 314 -4.51 3.76 -27.87
CA THR A 314 -5.89 3.63 -28.38
C THR A 314 -6.94 3.81 -27.31
N SER A 315 -6.59 3.54 -26.04
CA SER A 315 -7.49 3.73 -24.89
C SER A 315 -6.71 3.92 -23.60
N LEU A 316 -7.29 4.64 -22.66
CA LEU A 316 -6.76 4.83 -21.32
C LEU A 316 -7.78 4.29 -20.33
N GLY A 317 -7.32 3.51 -19.36
CA GLY A 317 -8.14 2.95 -18.31
C GLY A 317 -7.52 3.19 -16.93
N THR A 318 -8.35 3.12 -15.93
CA THR A 318 -7.96 3.18 -14.52
C THR A 318 -8.20 1.82 -13.86
N ALA A 319 -7.77 1.63 -12.62
CA ALA A 319 -8.12 0.45 -11.83
C ALA A 319 -9.65 0.29 -11.65
N ALA A 320 -10.43 1.34 -11.93
CA ALA A 320 -11.90 1.31 -11.93
C ALA A 320 -12.52 0.85 -13.26
N GLY A 321 -11.71 0.62 -14.28
CA GLY A 321 -12.13 0.34 -15.65
C GLY A 321 -11.88 1.52 -16.61
N ILE A 322 -12.34 1.38 -17.85
CA ILE A 322 -12.26 2.41 -18.90
C ILE A 322 -13.43 3.37 -18.73
#